data_a9fcb13bb5c7c3ca8ad4ad9b0e93c34a
#
_entry.id   a9fcb13bb5c7c3ca8ad4ad9b0e93c34a
#
_cell.length_a   1.000
_cell.length_b   1.000
_cell.length_c   1.000
_cell.angle_alpha   90.00
_cell.angle_beta   90.00
_cell.angle_gamma   90.00
#
_symmetry.space_group_name_H-M   'P 1'
#
loop_
_entity.id
_entity.type
_entity.pdbx_description
1 polymer ?
#
loop_
_entity_poly.entity_id
_entity_poly.type
_entity_poly.pdbx_seq_one_letter_code
_entity_poly.pdbx_strand_id
1 'polypeptide(L)'
;WPRDAVARAHARAATCEIHTKFNTIQTNLPYNIHQHTKPHTHSTTITQKIIPLREEFSEQYRALKELKELGNIYGFDISKPATSAKEAFQWLYFGYLAAVKQQNGAAMSLGRTSTFLDIYIQRDLENGTLTEEEAQEIVDHFVMKLRMIKFARTPEYQELYSGDPQWVTEAIAGMAHDGRSMVTKSSFRFLNTLTNLGAAPEPNLTVLWSTKLPEGFKKYCAKMSIETSAIQYENDDIMSLEWGDDYG
;
A
#
# COMPACT_ATOMS: atom_id res chain seq x y z
N TRP A 1 -11.55 3.39 17.16
CA TRP A 1 -10.57 4.17 16.39
C TRP A 1 -11.16 4.35 14.99
N PRO A 2 -11.19 5.59 14.42
CA PRO A 2 -11.77 5.78 13.11
C PRO A 2 -11.04 4.92 12.08
N ARG A 3 -11.77 4.29 11.14
CA ARG A 3 -11.19 3.56 9.98
C ARG A 3 -10.21 4.44 9.18
N ASP A 4 -10.40 5.76 9.20
CA ASP A 4 -9.41 6.75 8.75
C ASP A 4 -8.09 6.69 9.50
N ALA A 5 -8.09 6.27 10.77
CA ALA A 5 -6.87 6.07 11.52
C ALA A 5 -6.23 4.72 11.14
N VAL A 6 -7.01 3.71 10.77
CA VAL A 6 -6.52 2.39 10.37
C VAL A 6 -6.06 2.40 8.91
N ALA A 7 -6.80 3.01 7.99
CA ALA A 7 -6.30 3.24 6.62
C ALA A 7 -5.11 4.23 6.61
N ARG A 8 -5.16 5.28 7.45
CA ARG A 8 -4.01 6.14 7.72
C ARG A 8 -2.91 5.44 8.52
N ALA A 9 -3.25 4.46 9.37
CA ALA A 9 -2.29 3.66 10.09
C ALA A 9 -1.69 2.56 9.21
N HIS A 10 -2.43 1.93 8.30
CA HIS A 10 -1.84 0.96 7.37
C HIS A 10 -1.00 1.62 6.29
N ALA A 11 -1.42 2.75 5.79
CA ALA A 11 -0.60 3.50 4.84
C ALA A 11 0.49 4.35 5.52
N ARG A 12 0.24 4.87 6.73
CA ARG A 12 1.30 5.33 7.64
C ARG A 12 2.09 4.17 8.21
N ALA A 13 1.52 2.97 8.37
CA ALA A 13 2.26 1.81 8.78
C ALA A 13 3.12 1.25 7.66
N ALA A 14 2.68 1.19 6.41
CA ALA A 14 3.60 0.87 5.30
C ALA A 14 4.66 1.97 5.14
N THR A 15 4.29 3.24 5.23
CA THR A 15 5.26 4.36 5.14
C THR A 15 5.93 4.67 6.47
N CYS A 16 5.20 4.61 7.60
CA CYS A 16 5.71 4.90 8.94
C CYS A 16 6.28 3.65 9.62
N GLU A 17 5.87 2.47 9.25
CA GLU A 17 6.48 1.22 9.72
C GLU A 17 7.81 0.96 9.04
N ILE A 18 7.93 1.26 7.75
CA ILE A 18 9.24 1.33 7.07
C ILE A 18 10.06 2.47 7.68
N HIS A 19 9.48 3.67 7.90
CA HIS A 19 10.16 4.81 8.48
C HIS A 19 10.44 4.62 9.99
N THR A 20 9.48 4.10 10.77
CA THR A 20 9.65 3.82 12.20
C THR A 20 10.56 2.63 12.41
N LYS A 21 10.46 1.57 11.61
CA LYS A 21 11.42 0.47 11.63
C LYS A 21 12.78 0.93 11.14
N PHE A 22 12.87 1.76 10.11
CA PHE A 22 14.12 2.35 9.65
C PHE A 22 14.74 3.24 10.73
N ASN A 23 14.00 4.18 11.31
CA ASN A 23 14.48 5.04 12.40
C ASN A 23 14.76 4.25 13.68
N THR A 24 13.89 3.30 14.04
CA THR A 24 14.10 2.44 15.21
C THR A 24 15.30 1.53 15.00
N ILE A 25 15.49 0.99 13.80
CA ILE A 25 16.66 0.17 13.48
C ILE A 25 17.91 1.07 13.37
N GLN A 26 17.81 2.24 12.73
CA GLN A 26 18.94 3.15 12.55
C GLN A 26 19.38 3.82 13.85
N THR A 27 18.45 4.13 14.77
CA THR A 27 18.73 4.78 16.06
C THR A 27 18.95 3.79 17.19
N ASN A 28 18.21 2.69 17.21
CA ASN A 28 18.23 1.74 18.32
C ASN A 28 19.10 0.50 18.05
N LEU A 29 19.36 0.14 16.79
CA LEU A 29 20.23 -1.02 16.50
C LEU A 29 21.68 -0.76 16.93
N PRO A 30 22.33 0.37 16.62
CA PRO A 30 23.63 0.70 17.17
C PRO A 30 23.60 0.81 18.70
N TYR A 31 22.55 1.40 19.26
CA TYR A 31 22.40 1.56 20.71
C TYR A 31 22.15 0.23 21.41
N ASN A 32 21.25 -0.60 20.87
CA ASN A 32 20.95 -1.92 21.41
C ASN A 32 22.09 -2.91 21.20
N ILE A 33 22.75 -2.90 20.03
CA ILE A 33 23.97 -3.70 19.81
C ILE A 33 25.08 -3.25 20.75
N HIS A 34 25.25 -1.94 20.96
CA HIS A 34 26.26 -1.41 21.86
C HIS A 34 25.95 -1.67 23.34
N GLN A 35 24.69 -1.66 23.74
CA GLN A 35 24.27 -2.07 25.10
C GLN A 35 24.47 -3.56 25.33
N HIS A 36 24.15 -4.41 24.34
CA HIS A 36 24.34 -5.85 24.45
C HIS A 36 25.79 -6.30 24.26
N THR A 37 26.66 -5.43 23.74
CA THR A 37 28.10 -5.69 23.61
C THR A 37 28.95 -5.08 24.71
N LYS A 38 28.39 -4.22 25.57
CA LYS A 38 29.08 -3.82 26.80
C LYS A 38 29.19 -5.02 27.73
N PRO A 39 30.38 -5.32 28.23
CA PRO A 39 30.52 -6.38 29.22
C PRO A 39 29.85 -5.94 30.52
N HIS A 40 28.55 -6.24 30.65
CA HIS A 40 27.94 -6.26 31.96
C HIS A 40 28.50 -7.47 32.70
N THR A 41 29.05 -7.26 33.87
CA THR A 41 29.58 -8.26 34.80
C THR A 41 28.52 -9.24 35.33
N HIS A 42 27.33 -9.29 34.73
CA HIS A 42 26.32 -10.31 34.96
C HIS A 42 26.14 -11.10 33.65
N SER A 43 26.53 -12.37 33.72
CA SER A 43 26.35 -13.40 32.70
C SER A 43 24.95 -13.33 32.06
N THR A 44 24.81 -12.54 30.98
CA THR A 44 23.70 -12.70 30.09
C THR A 44 23.98 -13.94 29.24
N THR A 45 23.45 -15.05 29.64
CA THR A 45 23.49 -16.28 28.86
C THR A 45 22.91 -15.95 27.48
N ILE A 46 23.77 -15.97 26.45
CA ILE A 46 23.31 -15.88 25.07
C ILE A 46 22.49 -17.13 24.82
N THR A 47 21.18 -17.01 24.96
CA THR A 47 20.28 -18.12 24.72
C THR A 47 20.20 -18.39 23.22
N GLN A 48 19.97 -19.64 22.84
CA GLN A 48 19.75 -20.05 21.44
C GLN A 48 18.68 -19.20 20.72
N LYS A 49 17.80 -18.51 21.46
CA LYS A 49 16.78 -17.61 20.92
C LYS A 49 17.32 -16.23 20.49
N ILE A 50 18.41 -15.77 21.11
CA ILE A 50 18.97 -14.43 20.84
C ILE A 50 19.77 -14.42 19.54
N ILE A 51 20.45 -15.51 19.21
CA ILE A 51 21.27 -15.59 17.98
C ILE A 51 20.42 -15.41 16.72
N PRO A 52 19.34 -16.19 16.48
CA PRO A 52 18.49 -16.00 15.31
C PRO A 52 17.87 -14.60 15.24
N LEU A 53 17.46 -14.04 16.39
CA LEU A 53 16.90 -12.69 16.43
C LEU A 53 17.92 -11.62 16.01
N ARG A 54 19.18 -11.75 16.41
CA ARG A 54 20.26 -10.84 15.97
C ARG A 54 20.56 -10.97 14.48
N GLU A 55 20.54 -12.18 13.96
CA GLU A 55 20.71 -12.45 12.52
C GLU A 55 19.58 -11.81 11.74
N GLU A 56 18.33 -12.00 12.16
CA GLU A 56 17.17 -11.40 11.54
C GLU A 56 17.23 -9.86 11.51
N PHE A 57 17.55 -9.21 12.63
CA PHE A 57 17.73 -7.77 12.67
C PHE A 57 18.87 -7.28 11.78
N SER A 58 19.94 -8.06 11.68
CA SER A 58 21.05 -7.73 10.81
C SER A 58 20.66 -7.79 9.33
N GLU A 59 19.86 -8.78 8.93
CA GLU A 59 19.31 -8.91 7.59
C GLU A 59 18.33 -7.77 7.28
N GLN A 60 17.40 -7.46 8.20
CA GLN A 60 16.48 -6.35 8.05
C GLN A 60 17.22 -5.02 7.87
N TYR A 61 18.28 -4.79 8.62
CA TYR A 61 19.11 -3.59 8.48
C TYR A 61 19.80 -3.51 7.11
N ARG A 62 20.31 -4.61 6.59
CA ARG A 62 20.90 -4.66 5.24
C ARG A 62 19.84 -4.39 4.18
N ALA A 63 18.70 -5.04 4.25
CA ALA A 63 17.59 -4.85 3.32
C ALA A 63 17.11 -3.39 3.29
N LEU A 64 17.02 -2.73 4.45
CA LEU A 64 16.66 -1.30 4.51
C LEU A 64 17.72 -0.38 3.88
N LYS A 65 19.01 -0.70 4.00
CA LYS A 65 20.06 0.02 3.29
C LYS A 65 19.94 -0.13 1.78
N GLU A 66 19.76 -1.35 1.32
CA GLU A 66 19.56 -1.65 -0.11
C GLU A 66 18.30 -0.96 -0.66
N LEU A 67 17.23 -0.94 0.12
CA LEU A 67 16.01 -0.22 -0.25
C LEU A 67 16.26 1.30 -0.35
N LYS A 68 17.08 1.86 0.55
CA LYS A 68 17.48 3.28 0.46
C LYS A 68 18.31 3.55 -0.80
N GLU A 69 19.23 2.68 -1.13
CA GLU A 69 20.02 2.77 -2.37
C GLU A 69 19.13 2.68 -3.60
N LEU A 70 18.16 1.75 -3.59
CA LEU A 70 17.13 1.65 -4.64
C LEU A 70 16.35 2.95 -4.76
N GLY A 71 15.87 3.52 -3.65
CA GLY A 71 15.18 4.81 -3.64
C GLY A 71 16.00 5.92 -4.27
N ASN A 72 17.29 6.01 -3.93
CA ASN A 72 18.21 7.00 -4.49
C ASN A 72 18.39 6.85 -6.01
N ILE A 73 18.42 5.62 -6.55
CA ILE A 73 18.49 5.37 -8.00
C ILE A 73 17.28 5.96 -8.71
N TYR A 74 16.10 5.91 -8.08
CA TYR A 74 14.86 6.50 -8.60
C TYR A 74 14.68 7.99 -8.23
N GLY A 75 15.63 8.59 -7.55
CA GLY A 75 15.61 10.01 -7.15
C GLY A 75 14.77 10.31 -5.91
N PHE A 76 14.50 9.32 -5.05
CA PHE A 76 13.70 9.45 -3.84
C PHE A 76 14.52 9.17 -2.58
N ASP A 77 14.46 10.08 -1.60
CA ASP A 77 15.03 9.82 -0.26
C ASP A 77 14.00 9.14 0.64
N ILE A 78 13.98 7.82 0.57
CA ILE A 78 13.04 6.99 1.35
C ILE A 78 13.34 6.93 2.85
N SER A 79 14.35 7.62 3.33
CA SER A 79 14.61 7.76 4.78
C SER A 79 13.76 8.84 5.46
N LYS A 80 12.96 9.60 4.68
CA LYS A 80 12.10 10.67 5.14
C LYS A 80 10.64 10.40 4.76
N PRO A 81 9.67 10.96 5.48
CA PRO A 81 8.28 10.92 5.04
C PRO A 81 8.12 11.54 3.65
N ALA A 82 7.18 11.00 2.86
CA ALA A 82 6.86 11.56 1.57
C ALA A 82 6.38 13.02 1.68
N THR A 83 6.90 13.89 0.84
CA THR A 83 6.59 15.33 0.82
C THR A 83 5.69 15.72 -0.36
N SER A 84 5.52 14.86 -1.35
CA SER A 84 4.68 15.07 -2.52
C SER A 84 3.81 13.86 -2.84
N ALA A 85 2.81 14.05 -3.70
CA ALA A 85 1.98 12.96 -4.21
C ALA A 85 2.85 11.91 -4.92
N LYS A 86 3.74 12.34 -5.81
CA LYS A 86 4.66 11.45 -6.52
C LYS A 86 5.51 10.60 -5.58
N GLU A 87 6.06 11.20 -4.53
CA GLU A 87 6.80 10.47 -3.50
C GLU A 87 5.90 9.48 -2.75
N ALA A 88 4.68 9.89 -2.35
CA ALA A 88 3.77 9.03 -1.61
C ALA A 88 3.39 7.76 -2.40
N PHE A 89 3.09 7.91 -3.69
CA PHE A 89 2.81 6.78 -4.58
C PHE A 89 4.04 5.88 -4.77
N GLN A 90 5.23 6.47 -4.94
CA GLN A 90 6.45 5.70 -5.09
C GLN A 90 6.84 4.95 -3.81
N TRP A 91 6.63 5.56 -2.65
CA TRP A 91 6.81 4.94 -1.35
C TRP A 91 5.89 3.74 -1.14
N LEU A 92 4.59 3.93 -1.42
CA LEU A 92 3.62 2.86 -1.35
C LEU A 92 4.02 1.70 -2.27
N TYR A 93 4.46 2.01 -3.49
CA TYR A 93 4.91 1.01 -4.44
C TYR A 93 6.13 0.21 -3.94
N PHE A 94 7.13 0.86 -3.37
CA PHE A 94 8.28 0.17 -2.79
C PHE A 94 7.90 -0.71 -1.60
N GLY A 95 7.02 -0.22 -0.73
CA GLY A 95 6.49 -1.01 0.38
C GLY A 95 5.73 -2.24 -0.11
N TYR A 96 4.92 -2.07 -1.16
CA TYR A 96 4.19 -3.17 -1.77
C TYR A 96 5.12 -4.20 -2.41
N LEU A 97 6.16 -3.79 -3.14
CA LEU A 97 7.15 -4.70 -3.70
C LEU A 97 7.87 -5.53 -2.62
N ALA A 98 8.23 -4.89 -1.51
CA ALA A 98 8.85 -5.57 -0.39
C ALA A 98 7.90 -6.63 0.23
N ALA A 99 6.63 -6.28 0.38
CA ALA A 99 5.60 -7.19 0.90
C ALA A 99 5.34 -8.37 -0.05
N VAL A 100 5.24 -8.12 -1.36
CA VAL A 100 5.11 -9.17 -2.39
C VAL A 100 6.31 -10.11 -2.35
N LYS A 101 7.52 -9.57 -2.23
CA LYS A 101 8.75 -10.38 -2.14
C LYS A 101 8.77 -11.24 -0.89
N GLN A 102 8.34 -10.69 0.24
CA GLN A 102 8.30 -11.42 1.51
C GLN A 102 7.26 -12.53 1.50
N GLN A 103 6.06 -12.23 1.01
CA GLN A 103 4.97 -13.20 0.92
C GLN A 103 5.33 -14.38 0.03
N ASN A 104 6.07 -14.13 -1.05
CA ASN A 104 6.51 -15.13 -2.02
C ASN A 104 5.36 -15.99 -2.56
N GLY A 105 4.21 -15.38 -2.81
CA GLY A 105 2.98 -16.05 -3.24
C GLY A 105 2.08 -15.14 -4.06
N ALA A 106 0.94 -15.67 -4.44
CA ALA A 106 -0.11 -14.96 -5.17
C ALA A 106 -1.07 -14.26 -4.21
N ALA A 107 -1.87 -13.34 -4.76
CA ALA A 107 -2.97 -12.66 -4.10
C ALA A 107 -2.54 -11.79 -2.93
N MET A 108 -1.89 -10.66 -3.23
CA MET A 108 -1.59 -9.65 -2.26
C MET A 108 -2.37 -8.36 -2.55
N SER A 109 -3.31 -8.04 -1.66
CA SER A 109 -4.08 -6.80 -1.74
C SER A 109 -3.27 -5.61 -1.25
N LEU A 110 -3.50 -4.44 -1.88
CA LEU A 110 -3.02 -3.15 -1.39
C LEU A 110 -3.90 -2.63 -0.24
N GLY A 111 -5.20 -2.85 -0.34
CA GLY A 111 -6.19 -2.28 0.53
C GLY A 111 -6.79 -0.98 -0.02
N ARG A 112 -7.26 -0.10 0.84
CA ARG A 112 -7.89 1.16 0.46
C ARG A 112 -6.89 2.32 0.45
N THR A 113 -6.09 2.41 -0.61
CA THR A 113 -5.00 3.40 -0.69
C THR A 113 -5.45 4.74 -1.30
N SER A 114 -6.48 4.73 -2.14
CA SER A 114 -6.98 5.91 -2.84
C SER A 114 -7.37 7.07 -1.91
N THR A 115 -7.97 6.77 -0.76
CA THR A 115 -8.38 7.80 0.22
C THR A 115 -7.17 8.46 0.90
N PHE A 116 -6.16 7.69 1.20
CA PHE A 116 -4.93 8.17 1.81
C PHE A 116 -4.08 8.97 0.81
N LEU A 117 -3.90 8.47 -0.40
CA LEU A 117 -3.11 9.12 -1.44
C LEU A 117 -3.73 10.45 -1.89
N ASP A 118 -5.05 10.57 -1.81
CA ASP A 118 -5.76 11.80 -2.13
C ASP A 118 -5.32 12.99 -1.26
N ILE A 119 -4.92 12.74 -0.01
CA ILE A 119 -4.42 13.79 0.90
C ILE A 119 -3.20 14.48 0.30
N TYR A 120 -2.28 13.72 -0.28
CA TYR A 120 -1.09 14.25 -0.92
C TYR A 120 -1.41 14.96 -2.23
N ILE A 121 -2.29 14.36 -3.06
CA ILE A 121 -2.72 14.96 -4.31
C ILE A 121 -3.42 16.30 -4.06
N GLN A 122 -4.39 16.35 -3.14
CA GLN A 122 -5.13 17.58 -2.86
C GLN A 122 -4.20 18.68 -2.35
N ARG A 123 -3.29 18.35 -1.44
CA ARG A 123 -2.30 19.32 -0.94
C ARG A 123 -1.42 19.86 -2.08
N ASP A 124 -0.95 19.02 -2.97
CA ASP A 124 -0.05 19.44 -4.05
C ASP A 124 -0.82 20.25 -5.12
N LEU A 125 -2.11 19.92 -5.37
CA LEU A 125 -3.01 20.74 -6.20
C LEU A 125 -3.27 22.12 -5.59
N GLU A 126 -3.57 22.18 -4.29
CA GLU A 126 -3.78 23.44 -3.55
C GLU A 126 -2.53 24.32 -3.53
N ASN A 127 -1.36 23.72 -3.44
CA ASN A 127 -0.08 24.42 -3.50
C ASN A 127 0.32 24.83 -4.94
N GLY A 128 -0.42 24.40 -5.97
CA GLY A 128 -0.10 24.66 -7.37
C GLY A 128 1.18 23.95 -7.87
N THR A 129 1.62 22.91 -7.16
CA THR A 129 2.77 22.09 -7.54
C THR A 129 2.39 20.87 -8.39
N LEU A 130 1.09 20.64 -8.58
CA LEU A 130 0.52 19.57 -9.37
C LEU A 130 -0.71 20.10 -10.10
N THR A 131 -0.97 19.64 -11.33
CA THR A 131 -2.21 19.86 -12.07
C THR A 131 -3.14 18.65 -11.95
N GLU A 132 -4.42 18.78 -12.35
CA GLU A 132 -5.37 17.64 -12.33
C GLU A 132 -4.96 16.56 -13.34
N GLU A 133 -4.38 16.95 -14.49
CA GLU A 133 -3.84 16.03 -15.49
C GLU A 133 -2.66 15.24 -14.94
N GLU A 134 -1.70 15.91 -14.32
CA GLU A 134 -0.55 15.27 -13.69
C GLU A 134 -0.96 14.37 -12.51
N ALA A 135 -2.00 14.75 -11.76
CA ALA A 135 -2.57 13.93 -10.70
C ALA A 135 -3.15 12.62 -11.25
N GLN A 136 -3.84 12.67 -12.39
CA GLN A 136 -4.32 11.47 -13.07
C GLN A 136 -3.16 10.63 -13.60
N GLU A 137 -2.15 11.27 -14.20
CA GLU A 137 -0.96 10.59 -14.72
C GLU A 137 -0.20 9.81 -13.63
N ILE A 138 -0.06 10.39 -12.44
CA ILE A 138 0.54 9.69 -11.29
C ILE A 138 -0.23 8.42 -10.94
N VAL A 139 -1.57 8.48 -10.94
CA VAL A 139 -2.42 7.32 -10.66
C VAL A 139 -2.31 6.28 -11.78
N ASP A 140 -2.33 6.72 -13.03
CA ASP A 140 -2.17 5.84 -14.19
C ASP A 140 -0.81 5.13 -14.17
N HIS A 141 0.28 5.85 -13.92
CA HIS A 141 1.62 5.26 -13.76
C HIS A 141 1.68 4.24 -12.61
N PHE A 142 1.01 4.52 -11.51
CA PHE A 142 0.95 3.58 -10.38
C PHE A 142 0.22 2.29 -10.77
N VAL A 143 -0.94 2.41 -11.42
CA VAL A 143 -1.70 1.25 -11.92
C VAL A 143 -0.91 0.46 -12.95
N MET A 144 -0.20 1.13 -13.88
CA MET A 144 0.70 0.42 -14.81
C MET A 144 1.78 -0.37 -14.08
N LYS A 145 2.41 0.21 -13.07
CA LYS A 145 3.42 -0.47 -12.26
C LYS A 145 2.85 -1.70 -11.56
N LEU A 146 1.62 -1.63 -11.03
CA LEU A 146 0.95 -2.77 -10.44
C LEU A 146 0.70 -3.89 -11.47
N ARG A 147 0.32 -3.54 -12.71
CA ARG A 147 0.16 -4.51 -13.81
C ARG A 147 1.47 -5.15 -14.26
N MET A 148 2.61 -4.51 -14.02
CA MET A 148 3.93 -5.02 -14.37
C MET A 148 4.51 -5.97 -13.33
N ILE A 149 4.01 -5.98 -12.12
CA ILE A 149 4.49 -6.89 -11.06
C ILE A 149 4.12 -8.31 -11.44
N LYS A 150 5.13 -9.14 -11.61
CA LYS A 150 4.99 -10.57 -11.91
C LYS A 150 5.73 -11.37 -10.84
N PHE A 151 5.15 -12.50 -10.51
CA PHE A 151 5.77 -13.47 -9.63
C PHE A 151 6.09 -14.73 -10.42
N ALA A 152 7.37 -15.08 -10.50
CA ALA A 152 7.80 -16.29 -11.21
C ALA A 152 7.25 -17.54 -10.51
N ARG A 153 6.46 -18.32 -11.23
CA ARG A 153 5.82 -19.55 -10.75
C ARG A 153 6.26 -20.73 -11.57
N THR A 154 5.98 -21.94 -11.10
CA THR A 154 6.20 -23.15 -11.88
C THR A 154 5.30 -23.18 -13.12
N PRO A 155 5.71 -23.86 -14.21
CA PRO A 155 4.88 -23.96 -15.41
C PRO A 155 3.46 -24.49 -15.14
N GLU A 156 3.33 -25.48 -14.25
CA GLU A 156 2.04 -26.08 -13.89
C GLU A 156 1.12 -25.05 -13.22
N TYR A 157 1.69 -24.17 -12.38
CA TYR A 157 0.93 -23.10 -11.74
C TYR A 157 0.49 -22.04 -12.76
N GLN A 158 1.36 -21.67 -13.68
CA GLN A 158 1.02 -20.71 -14.75
C GLN A 158 -0.07 -21.26 -15.68
N GLU A 159 -0.03 -22.53 -16.02
CA GLU A 159 -1.04 -23.19 -16.83
C GLU A 159 -2.42 -23.14 -16.14
N LEU A 160 -2.45 -23.43 -14.83
CA LEU A 160 -3.69 -23.42 -14.05
C LEU A 160 -4.31 -22.02 -13.91
N TYR A 161 -3.49 -21.00 -13.74
CA TYR A 161 -3.92 -19.62 -13.45
C TYR A 161 -3.72 -18.63 -14.60
N SER A 162 -3.46 -19.11 -15.80
CA SER A 162 -3.30 -18.29 -17.02
C SER A 162 -2.21 -17.20 -16.92
N GLY A 163 -1.08 -17.54 -16.32
CA GLY A 163 0.07 -16.63 -16.21
C GLY A 163 0.50 -16.34 -14.78
N ASP A 164 1.18 -15.20 -14.59
CA ASP A 164 1.81 -14.78 -13.33
C ASP A 164 1.15 -13.57 -12.69
N PRO A 165 -0.18 -13.37 -12.68
CA PRO A 165 -0.75 -12.21 -12.04
C PRO A 165 -0.47 -12.24 -10.55
N GLN A 166 -0.24 -11.04 -9.97
CA GLN A 166 -0.08 -10.90 -8.53
C GLN A 166 -1.43 -10.87 -7.80
N TRP A 167 -2.52 -10.73 -8.56
CA TRP A 167 -3.88 -10.52 -8.06
C TRP A 167 -3.98 -9.41 -7.03
N VAL A 168 -3.46 -8.26 -7.41
CA VAL A 168 -3.51 -7.04 -6.63
C VAL A 168 -4.94 -6.57 -6.53
N THR A 169 -5.41 -6.28 -5.31
CA THR A 169 -6.70 -5.64 -5.08
C THR A 169 -6.49 -4.25 -4.51
N GLU A 170 -7.08 -3.24 -5.17
CA GLU A 170 -7.21 -1.88 -4.66
C GLU A 170 -8.68 -1.65 -4.30
N ALA A 171 -8.95 -1.41 -3.03
CA ALA A 171 -10.28 -1.08 -2.54
C ALA A 171 -10.51 0.44 -2.58
N ILE A 172 -11.63 0.87 -3.15
CA ILE A 172 -12.00 2.28 -3.29
C ILE A 172 -13.34 2.60 -2.65
N ALA A 173 -13.48 3.83 -2.21
CA ALA A 173 -14.68 4.33 -1.54
C ALA A 173 -14.96 3.67 -0.20
N GLY A 174 -16.23 3.28 0.04
CA GLY A 174 -16.67 2.72 1.32
C GLY A 174 -17.03 3.76 2.34
N MET A 175 -17.29 3.30 3.54
CA MET A 175 -17.69 4.13 4.68
C MET A 175 -16.60 4.13 5.75
N ALA A 176 -16.41 5.24 6.42
CA ALA A 176 -15.63 5.31 7.64
C ALA A 176 -16.47 4.83 8.83
N HIS A 177 -15.81 4.43 9.90
CA HIS A 177 -16.46 3.96 11.12
C HIS A 177 -17.44 4.98 11.74
N ASP A 178 -17.17 6.26 11.56
CA ASP A 178 -18.04 7.37 11.98
C ASP A 178 -19.20 7.66 11.00
N GLY A 179 -19.38 6.83 9.97
CA GLY A 179 -20.42 6.93 8.96
C GLY A 179 -20.15 7.91 7.83
N ARG A 180 -18.96 8.53 7.77
CA ARG A 180 -18.58 9.38 6.63
C ARG A 180 -18.26 8.54 5.40
N SER A 181 -18.63 9.07 4.22
CA SER A 181 -18.19 8.50 2.95
C SER A 181 -16.67 8.68 2.79
N MET A 182 -16.00 7.63 2.34
CA MET A 182 -14.55 7.63 2.03
C MET A 182 -14.28 7.85 0.54
N VAL A 183 -15.30 8.25 -0.22
CA VAL A 183 -15.14 8.67 -1.62
C VAL A 183 -14.32 9.95 -1.67
N THR A 184 -13.25 9.93 -2.46
CA THR A 184 -12.39 11.07 -2.74
C THR A 184 -12.27 11.29 -4.25
N LYS A 185 -11.65 12.37 -4.68
CA LYS A 185 -11.34 12.57 -6.11
C LYS A 185 -10.48 11.42 -6.64
N SER A 186 -9.58 10.89 -5.83
CA SER A 186 -8.74 9.75 -6.23
C SER A 186 -9.55 8.47 -6.43
N SER A 187 -10.70 8.30 -5.77
CA SER A 187 -11.61 7.20 -6.10
C SER A 187 -12.07 7.24 -7.56
N PHE A 188 -12.36 8.45 -8.07
CA PHE A 188 -12.67 8.64 -9.49
C PHE A 188 -11.46 8.46 -10.40
N ARG A 189 -10.27 8.95 -9.98
CA ARG A 189 -9.03 8.79 -10.75
C ARG A 189 -8.65 7.33 -10.93
N PHE A 190 -8.76 6.51 -9.88
CA PHE A 190 -8.52 5.07 -9.99
C PHE A 190 -9.49 4.39 -10.95
N LEU A 191 -10.77 4.72 -10.91
CA LEU A 191 -11.75 4.20 -11.89
C LEU A 191 -11.45 4.70 -13.30
N ASN A 192 -11.02 5.95 -13.45
CA ASN A 192 -10.69 6.52 -14.76
C ASN A 192 -9.48 5.84 -15.41
N THR A 193 -8.62 5.16 -14.64
CA THR A 193 -7.53 4.37 -15.22
C THR A 193 -8.04 3.28 -16.16
N LEU A 194 -9.26 2.77 -15.95
CA LEU A 194 -9.87 1.80 -16.84
C LEU A 194 -10.17 2.38 -18.23
N THR A 195 -10.40 3.69 -18.31
CA THR A 195 -10.55 4.40 -19.59
C THR A 195 -9.18 4.67 -20.22
N ASN A 196 -8.23 5.19 -19.43
CA ASN A 196 -6.94 5.61 -19.94
C ASN A 196 -6.03 4.44 -20.34
N LEU A 197 -6.03 3.38 -19.54
CA LEU A 197 -5.15 2.21 -19.70
C LEU A 197 -5.86 0.99 -20.24
N GLY A 198 -7.18 1.05 -20.40
CA GLY A 198 -8.02 -0.08 -20.76
C GLY A 198 -8.33 -0.99 -19.56
N ALA A 199 -9.39 -1.78 -19.72
CA ALA A 199 -9.79 -2.80 -18.76
C ALA A 199 -8.70 -3.87 -18.60
N ALA A 200 -8.45 -4.29 -17.38
CA ALA A 200 -7.50 -5.35 -17.06
C ALA A 200 -7.92 -6.05 -15.77
N PRO A 201 -7.54 -7.31 -15.58
CA PRO A 201 -7.83 -8.03 -14.34
C PRO A 201 -7.05 -7.48 -13.13
N GLU A 202 -5.97 -6.74 -13.36
CA GLU A 202 -5.14 -6.14 -12.32
C GLU A 202 -4.90 -4.64 -12.54
N PRO A 203 -4.90 -3.87 -11.45
CA PRO A 203 -5.40 -4.25 -10.13
C PRO A 203 -6.89 -4.56 -10.20
N ASN A 204 -7.36 -5.51 -9.39
CA ASN A 204 -8.78 -5.69 -9.17
C ASN A 204 -9.29 -4.46 -8.41
N LEU A 205 -10.04 -3.60 -9.10
CA LEU A 205 -10.64 -2.41 -8.50
C LEU A 205 -11.93 -2.81 -7.80
N THR A 206 -11.90 -2.86 -6.48
CA THR A 206 -13.04 -3.23 -5.64
C THR A 206 -13.69 -2.00 -5.05
N VAL A 207 -14.91 -1.71 -5.47
CA VAL A 207 -15.73 -0.65 -4.87
C VAL A 207 -16.36 -1.18 -3.60
N LEU A 208 -16.01 -0.59 -2.46
CA LEU A 208 -16.68 -0.83 -1.19
C LEU A 208 -18.04 -0.10 -1.23
N TRP A 209 -19.05 -0.84 -1.62
CA TRP A 209 -20.40 -0.30 -1.86
C TRP A 209 -21.14 -0.06 -0.56
N SER A 210 -21.82 1.08 -0.49
CA SER A 210 -22.81 1.40 0.55
C SER A 210 -23.98 2.16 -0.05
N THR A 211 -25.17 1.95 0.49
CA THR A 211 -26.34 2.73 0.16
C THR A 211 -26.14 4.23 0.42
N LYS A 212 -25.25 4.57 1.35
CA LYS A 212 -24.93 5.94 1.79
C LYS A 212 -23.90 6.66 0.92
N LEU A 213 -23.31 5.98 -0.07
CA LEU A 213 -22.33 6.62 -0.98
C LEU A 213 -22.99 7.73 -1.81
N PRO A 214 -22.23 8.77 -2.19
CA PRO A 214 -22.75 9.84 -3.04
C PRO A 214 -23.32 9.31 -4.36
N GLU A 215 -24.50 9.81 -4.75
CA GLU A 215 -25.20 9.36 -5.98
C GLU A 215 -24.36 9.56 -7.24
N GLY A 216 -23.59 10.66 -7.33
CA GLY A 216 -22.70 10.91 -8.45
C GLY A 216 -21.63 9.83 -8.60
N PHE A 217 -21.08 9.36 -7.47
CA PHE A 217 -20.09 8.27 -7.46
C PHE A 217 -20.72 6.93 -7.87
N LYS A 218 -21.91 6.60 -7.31
CA LYS A 218 -22.64 5.37 -7.68
C LYS A 218 -22.95 5.32 -9.19
N LYS A 219 -23.40 6.44 -9.76
CA LYS A 219 -23.66 6.55 -11.19
C LYS A 219 -22.39 6.38 -12.02
N TYR A 220 -21.28 6.97 -11.57
CA TYR A 220 -20.00 6.82 -12.24
C TYR A 220 -19.49 5.38 -12.20
N CYS A 221 -19.58 4.71 -11.06
CA CYS A 221 -19.26 3.29 -10.94
C CYS A 221 -20.11 2.42 -11.89
N ALA A 222 -21.42 2.65 -11.92
CA ALA A 222 -22.31 1.92 -12.82
C ALA A 222 -21.92 2.13 -14.29
N LYS A 223 -21.63 3.37 -14.70
CA LYS A 223 -21.14 3.68 -16.04
C LYS A 223 -19.86 2.88 -16.35
N MET A 224 -18.86 2.99 -15.48
CA MET A 224 -17.57 2.30 -15.68
C MET A 224 -17.74 0.77 -15.70
N SER A 225 -18.64 0.22 -14.91
CA SER A 225 -18.96 -1.23 -14.93
C SER A 225 -19.52 -1.67 -16.29
N ILE A 226 -20.45 -0.89 -16.86
CA ILE A 226 -21.05 -1.17 -18.17
C ILE A 226 -20.00 -1.09 -19.28
N GLU A 227 -19.16 -0.06 -19.23
CA GLU A 227 -18.15 0.20 -20.27
C GLU A 227 -16.97 -0.76 -20.24
N THR A 228 -16.58 -1.24 -19.06
CA THR A 228 -15.30 -1.95 -18.90
C THR A 228 -15.42 -3.38 -18.38
N SER A 229 -16.50 -3.70 -17.66
CA SER A 229 -16.67 -4.99 -16.94
C SER A 229 -15.49 -5.34 -16.00
N ALA A 230 -14.77 -4.33 -15.50
CA ALA A 230 -13.51 -4.50 -14.75
C ALA A 230 -13.59 -3.95 -13.31
N ILE A 231 -14.79 -3.87 -12.76
CA ILE A 231 -15.01 -3.42 -11.38
C ILE A 231 -15.66 -4.55 -10.58
N GLN A 232 -15.14 -4.79 -9.38
CA GLN A 232 -15.73 -5.65 -8.38
C GLN A 232 -16.43 -4.81 -7.32
N TYR A 233 -17.45 -5.38 -6.66
CA TYR A 233 -18.18 -4.72 -5.60
C TYR A 233 -18.21 -5.59 -4.35
N GLU A 234 -17.97 -4.94 -3.20
CA GLU A 234 -18.14 -5.53 -1.88
C GLU A 234 -19.13 -4.67 -1.07
N ASN A 235 -20.04 -5.31 -0.36
CA ASN A 235 -21.08 -4.59 0.39
C ASN A 235 -20.56 -4.12 1.75
N ASP A 236 -20.13 -2.86 1.83
CA ASP A 236 -19.59 -2.25 3.03
C ASP A 236 -20.64 -2.00 4.14
N ASP A 237 -21.94 -2.03 3.80
CA ASP A 237 -23.02 -1.96 4.80
C ASP A 237 -23.16 -3.29 5.58
N ILE A 238 -22.73 -4.41 5.00
CA ILE A 238 -22.84 -5.76 5.59
C ILE A 238 -21.50 -6.24 6.16
N MET A 239 -20.40 -5.97 5.47
CA MET A 239 -19.08 -6.48 5.84
C MET A 239 -18.68 -6.16 7.28
N SER A 240 -18.96 -4.94 7.75
CA SER A 240 -18.68 -4.52 9.12
C SER A 240 -19.56 -5.23 10.17
N LEU A 241 -20.72 -5.73 9.77
CA LEU A 241 -21.63 -6.48 10.66
C LEU A 241 -21.22 -7.94 10.79
N GLU A 242 -20.73 -8.54 9.69
CA GLU A 242 -20.34 -9.95 9.63
C GLU A 242 -18.95 -10.19 10.20
N TRP A 243 -18.01 -9.29 9.95
CA TRP A 243 -16.60 -9.44 10.31
C TRP A 243 -16.19 -8.64 11.55
N GLY A 244 -17.18 -8.06 12.23
CA GLY A 244 -16.97 -7.30 13.45
C GLY A 244 -16.52 -5.88 13.20
N ASP A 245 -15.65 -5.42 14.03
CA ASP A 245 -15.19 -4.05 14.07
C ASP A 245 -14.10 -3.72 13.01
N ASP A 246 -13.29 -2.76 13.33
CA ASP A 246 -12.25 -2.15 12.51
C ASP A 246 -11.10 -3.07 12.09
N TYR A 247 -11.09 -4.32 12.52
CA TYR A 247 -10.01 -5.28 12.30
C TYR A 247 -10.37 -6.37 11.27
N GLY A 248 -11.59 -6.33 10.76
CA GLY A 248 -12.08 -7.25 9.73
C GLY A 248 -11.57 -6.99 8.33
#